data_a37b414f901cdf08500988e1ebeb3919
#
_entry.id   a37b414f901cdf08500988e1ebeb3919
#
_cell.length_a   1.000
_cell.length_b   1.000
_cell.length_c   1.000
_cell.angle_alpha   90.00
_cell.angle_beta   90.00
_cell.angle_gamma   90.00
#
_symmetry.space_group_name_H-M   'P 1'
#
loop_
_entity.id
_entity.type
_entity.pdbx_description
1 polymer ?
#
loop_
_entity_poly.entity_id
_entity_poly.type
_entity_poly.pdbx_seq_one_letter_code
_entity_poly.pdbx_strand_id
1 'polypeptide(L)'
;MQAAETSYCSELRLASCEHQHEKYWMLNNALSKVAIAIASDSLQQRTNLRRVMALAGLNVVLSEPLTRLFLRKLQTAGAEVLLLDLHDDIEHDDDLLHEVLDKVEIPIIFNDVTALTLNEPVQNKKWHYSLMQKIAESTGIQNWQADESHADTQKVAPTKNKIRKEHGIAQYVWVLGASLGGPEAVKRFLKALPHDIPAAFILAQHLGANFVSLLADQLDRATSLKVMSPEEGHVLLHREVIIAPVDERLIVNPIGNIDLVPLEEQSKYTPSIDMVISDVARRYGKNAGAILFSGMGDDGKLGASRMLEAGGQVWVQSAESCVISSMPDNVRKHCHVSFVGNPEQLAMQLVKHLDNCEVA
;
A
#
# COMPACT_ATOMS: atom_id res chain seq x y z
N MET A 1 -56.70 11.94 10.04
CA MET A 1 -55.70 10.89 10.20
C MET A 1 -54.42 11.15 9.42
N GLN A 2 -54.30 12.24 8.65
CA GLN A 2 -53.10 12.59 7.84
C GLN A 2 -52.15 13.62 8.50
N ALA A 3 -52.51 14.19 9.64
CA ALA A 3 -51.69 15.21 10.31
C ALA A 3 -50.74 14.64 11.39
N ALA A 4 -50.91 13.38 11.79
CA ALA A 4 -50.07 12.73 12.82
C ALA A 4 -48.82 12.01 12.22
N GLU A 5 -48.87 11.61 10.97
CA GLU A 5 -47.72 10.91 10.32
C GLU A 5 -46.60 11.87 9.87
N THR A 6 -46.91 13.14 9.59
CA THR A 6 -45.95 14.15 9.20
C THR A 6 -45.10 14.68 10.37
N SER A 7 -45.66 14.65 11.59
CA SER A 7 -44.92 15.07 12.80
C SER A 7 -43.92 14.01 13.26
N TYR A 8 -44.25 12.73 13.16
CA TYR A 8 -43.36 11.64 13.58
C TYR A 8 -42.14 11.47 12.66
N CYS A 9 -42.26 11.74 11.36
CA CYS A 9 -41.16 11.72 10.39
C CYS A 9 -40.21 12.91 10.56
N SER A 10 -40.66 14.06 11.05
CA SER A 10 -39.82 15.22 11.33
C SER A 10 -39.02 15.07 12.61
N GLU A 11 -39.56 14.46 13.64
CA GLU A 11 -38.87 14.20 14.90
C GLU A 11 -37.78 13.11 14.76
N LEU A 12 -38.02 12.05 13.97
CA LEU A 12 -37.00 11.04 13.67
C LEU A 12 -35.85 11.58 12.81
N ARG A 13 -36.13 12.54 11.93
CA ARG A 13 -35.05 13.23 11.15
C ARG A 13 -34.23 14.19 12.00
N LEU A 14 -34.84 14.86 12.96
CA LEU A 14 -34.13 15.75 13.90
C LEU A 14 -33.28 14.95 14.88
N ALA A 15 -33.80 13.85 15.44
CA ALA A 15 -33.06 12.97 16.35
C ALA A 15 -31.85 12.28 15.66
N SER A 16 -31.99 11.91 14.37
CA SER A 16 -30.87 11.35 13.59
C SER A 16 -29.82 12.41 13.27
N CYS A 17 -30.23 13.67 13.07
CA CYS A 17 -29.30 14.78 12.81
C CYS A 17 -28.56 15.21 14.07
N GLU A 18 -29.19 15.21 15.23
CA GLU A 18 -28.56 15.51 16.53
C GLU A 18 -27.55 14.40 16.93
N HIS A 19 -27.88 13.13 16.72
CA HIS A 19 -26.98 12.00 16.98
C HIS A 19 -25.76 12.00 16.04
N GLN A 20 -25.90 12.45 14.80
CA GLN A 20 -24.79 12.65 13.90
C GLN A 20 -23.92 13.84 14.31
N HIS A 21 -24.54 14.91 14.79
CA HIS A 21 -23.81 16.10 15.28
C HIS A 21 -23.02 15.81 16.57
N GLU A 22 -23.58 15.04 17.50
CA GLU A 22 -22.87 14.61 18.73
C GLU A 22 -21.70 13.66 18.42
N LYS A 23 -21.88 12.69 17.49
CA LYS A 23 -20.78 11.82 17.05
C LYS A 23 -19.66 12.62 16.36
N TYR A 24 -20.01 13.59 15.51
CA TYR A 24 -19.03 14.48 14.87
C TYR A 24 -18.28 15.34 15.90
N TRP A 25 -18.95 15.76 16.94
CA TRP A 25 -18.37 16.57 18.01
C TRP A 25 -17.46 15.75 18.92
N MET A 26 -17.80 14.52 19.27
CA MET A 26 -16.93 13.62 20.04
C MET A 26 -15.67 13.20 19.28
N LEU A 27 -15.77 13.01 17.98
CA LEU A 27 -14.64 12.68 17.10
C LEU A 27 -13.66 13.83 16.95
N ASN A 28 -14.16 15.05 16.75
CA ASN A 28 -13.32 16.24 16.73
C ASN A 28 -12.55 16.43 18.05
N ASN A 29 -13.13 16.04 19.19
CA ASN A 29 -12.48 16.15 20.47
C ASN A 29 -11.38 15.10 20.71
N ALA A 30 -11.46 13.92 20.12
CA ALA A 30 -10.40 12.90 20.21
C ALA A 30 -9.21 13.22 19.27
N LEU A 31 -9.48 13.67 18.05
CA LEU A 31 -8.47 14.08 17.08
C LEU A 31 -7.82 15.44 17.42
N SER A 32 -8.52 16.31 18.16
CA SER A 32 -8.01 17.66 18.53
C SER A 32 -6.74 17.64 19.39
N LYS A 33 -6.36 16.50 19.92
CA LYS A 33 -5.13 16.31 20.71
C LYS A 33 -3.95 15.82 19.87
N VAL A 34 -4.18 15.34 18.66
CA VAL A 34 -3.12 14.77 17.81
C VAL A 34 -2.25 15.89 17.26
N ALA A 35 -0.95 15.81 17.53
CA ALA A 35 0.06 16.72 17.04
C ALA A 35 0.62 16.25 15.68
N ILE A 36 0.48 17.07 14.63
CA ILE A 36 0.87 16.73 13.26
C ILE A 36 2.03 17.60 12.79
N ALA A 37 3.03 16.95 12.19
CA ALA A 37 4.04 17.62 11.38
C ALA A 37 3.66 17.48 9.89
N ILE A 38 3.88 18.54 9.11
CA ILE A 38 3.64 18.57 7.67
C ILE A 38 4.95 18.88 6.96
N ALA A 39 5.40 17.99 6.08
CA ALA A 39 6.52 18.21 5.19
C ALA A 39 6.01 18.27 3.75
N SER A 40 6.22 19.39 3.06
CA SER A 40 5.90 19.57 1.65
C SER A 40 6.76 20.69 1.08
N ASP A 41 7.26 20.55 -0.13
CA ASP A 41 8.10 21.55 -0.78
C ASP A 41 7.28 22.73 -1.34
N SER A 42 5.98 22.50 -1.61
CA SER A 42 5.06 23.53 -2.05
C SER A 42 4.53 24.39 -0.89
N LEU A 43 4.82 25.69 -0.90
CA LEU A 43 4.28 26.64 0.08
C LEU A 43 2.74 26.68 0.04
N GLN A 44 2.16 26.58 -1.14
CA GLN A 44 0.70 26.60 -1.33
C GLN A 44 0.06 25.34 -0.73
N GLN A 45 0.64 24.17 -0.96
CA GLN A 45 0.18 22.93 -0.36
C GLN A 45 0.30 22.94 1.16
N ARG A 46 1.44 23.38 1.71
CA ARG A 46 1.58 23.53 3.15
C ARG A 46 0.49 24.41 3.77
N THR A 47 0.19 25.54 3.10
CA THR A 47 -0.86 26.47 3.56
C THR A 47 -2.24 25.83 3.52
N ASN A 48 -2.56 25.10 2.45
CA ASN A 48 -3.83 24.41 2.30
C ASN A 48 -3.98 23.26 3.31
N LEU A 49 -2.95 22.44 3.46
CA LEU A 49 -2.94 21.34 4.42
C LEU A 49 -3.08 21.84 5.86
N ARG A 50 -2.34 22.89 6.24
CA ARG A 50 -2.51 23.53 7.55
C ARG A 50 -3.92 23.99 7.79
N ARG A 51 -4.56 24.62 6.79
CA ARG A 51 -5.94 25.09 6.90
C ARG A 51 -6.92 23.90 7.07
N VAL A 52 -6.74 22.83 6.30
CA VAL A 52 -7.59 21.64 6.40
C VAL A 52 -7.42 20.97 7.75
N MET A 53 -6.19 20.80 8.24
CA MET A 53 -5.91 20.22 9.57
C MET A 53 -6.52 21.08 10.68
N ALA A 54 -6.38 22.39 10.62
CA ALA A 54 -6.98 23.31 11.58
C ALA A 54 -8.52 23.25 11.60
N LEU A 55 -9.15 23.14 10.43
CA LEU A 55 -10.61 22.96 10.33
C LEU A 55 -11.07 21.62 10.89
N ALA A 56 -10.22 20.59 10.81
CA ALA A 56 -10.46 19.28 11.42
C ALA A 56 -10.16 19.24 12.94
N GLY A 57 -9.70 20.35 13.51
CA GLY A 57 -9.34 20.45 14.93
C GLY A 57 -7.98 19.88 15.30
N LEU A 58 -7.16 19.48 14.33
CA LEU A 58 -5.83 18.90 14.53
C LEU A 58 -4.79 19.97 14.84
N ASN A 59 -3.81 19.64 15.70
CA ASN A 59 -2.74 20.55 16.09
C ASN A 59 -1.51 20.42 15.18
N VAL A 60 -1.27 21.38 14.29
CA VAL A 60 -0.07 21.40 13.43
C VAL A 60 1.10 22.02 14.15
N VAL A 61 2.04 21.19 14.62
CA VAL A 61 3.21 21.59 15.42
C VAL A 61 4.42 21.96 14.56
N LEU A 62 4.54 21.45 13.33
CA LEU A 62 5.62 21.75 12.40
C LEU A 62 5.06 21.75 10.97
N SER A 63 5.46 22.71 10.13
CA SER A 63 5.04 22.76 8.72
C SER A 63 6.09 23.49 7.89
N GLU A 64 7.00 22.72 7.27
CA GLU A 64 8.16 23.23 6.52
C GLU A 64 8.46 22.35 5.30
N PRO A 65 9.36 22.78 4.37
CA PRO A 65 9.87 21.91 3.33
C PRO A 65 10.59 20.70 3.90
N LEU A 66 10.57 19.57 3.14
CA LEU A 66 11.33 18.38 3.51
C LEU A 66 12.83 18.65 3.34
N THR A 67 13.54 18.78 4.45
CA THR A 67 14.98 19.04 4.52
C THR A 67 15.59 18.32 5.72
N ARG A 68 16.92 18.15 5.73
CA ARG A 68 17.62 17.63 6.92
C ARG A 68 17.42 18.50 8.16
N LEU A 69 17.16 19.81 7.99
CA LEU A 69 16.78 20.69 9.09
C LEU A 69 15.38 20.38 9.62
N PHE A 70 14.44 20.09 8.73
CA PHE A 70 13.09 19.63 9.10
C PHE A 70 13.18 18.37 9.96
N LEU A 71 13.95 17.37 9.60
CA LEU A 71 14.11 16.12 10.36
C LEU A 71 14.64 16.38 11.78
N ARG A 72 15.61 17.28 11.93
CA ARG A 72 16.11 17.66 13.26
C ARG A 72 15.06 18.35 14.10
N LYS A 73 14.24 19.23 13.51
CA LYS A 73 13.14 19.89 14.20
C LYS A 73 12.02 18.92 14.57
N LEU A 74 11.73 17.95 13.70
CA LEU A 74 10.71 16.93 13.93
C LEU A 74 10.95 16.16 15.23
N GLN A 75 12.21 15.80 15.52
CA GLN A 75 12.59 15.07 16.74
C GLN A 75 12.22 15.81 18.04
N THR A 76 12.10 17.14 18.00
CA THR A 76 11.78 17.96 19.17
C THR A 76 10.39 18.61 19.10
N ALA A 77 9.70 18.48 17.98
CA ALA A 77 8.40 19.13 17.75
C ALA A 77 7.24 18.48 18.51
N GLY A 78 7.43 17.27 19.05
CA GLY A 78 6.37 16.53 19.74
C GLY A 78 5.25 16.11 18.80
N ALA A 79 5.53 15.92 17.51
CA ALA A 79 4.58 15.40 16.55
C ALA A 79 4.30 13.91 16.80
N GLU A 80 3.05 13.50 16.62
CA GLU A 80 2.59 12.12 16.74
C GLU A 80 2.40 11.48 15.35
N VAL A 81 2.26 12.32 14.31
CA VAL A 81 2.11 11.87 12.90
C VAL A 81 2.88 12.82 11.99
N LEU A 82 3.56 12.30 11.01
CA LEU A 82 4.15 13.06 9.90
C LEU A 82 3.27 12.93 8.65
N LEU A 83 2.72 14.05 8.17
CA LEU A 83 2.08 14.14 6.86
C LEU A 83 3.13 14.58 5.84
N LEU A 84 3.46 13.70 4.93
CA LEU A 84 4.46 13.92 3.88
C LEU A 84 3.74 14.13 2.55
N ASP A 85 3.94 15.31 1.96
CA ASP A 85 3.33 15.73 0.70
C ASP A 85 4.44 15.91 -0.34
N LEU A 86 4.54 14.93 -1.22
CA LEU A 86 5.54 14.88 -2.27
C LEU A 86 4.89 15.17 -3.61
N HIS A 87 5.54 15.99 -4.43
CA HIS A 87 5.13 16.30 -5.78
C HIS A 87 5.97 15.51 -6.79
N ASP A 88 5.30 14.85 -7.74
CA ASP A 88 5.95 14.06 -8.79
C ASP A 88 6.85 14.88 -9.73
N ASP A 89 6.59 16.19 -9.83
CA ASP A 89 7.31 17.11 -10.73
C ASP A 89 8.63 17.65 -10.12
N ILE A 90 8.93 17.35 -8.87
CA ILE A 90 10.15 17.80 -8.18
C ILE A 90 11.06 16.61 -7.99
N GLU A 91 12.31 16.71 -8.47
CA GLU A 91 13.36 15.75 -8.10
C GLU A 91 13.57 15.81 -6.60
N HIS A 92 13.07 14.83 -5.89
CA HIS A 92 13.31 14.67 -4.46
C HIS A 92 14.69 14.05 -4.25
N ASP A 93 15.38 14.51 -3.22
CA ASP A 93 16.62 13.89 -2.73
C ASP A 93 16.26 12.49 -2.18
N ASP A 94 16.52 11.45 -2.98
CA ASP A 94 16.23 10.04 -2.63
C ASP A 94 16.92 9.68 -1.30
N ASP A 95 18.12 10.20 -1.04
CA ASP A 95 18.84 9.98 0.21
C ASP A 95 18.10 10.59 1.40
N LEU A 96 17.52 11.77 1.22
CA LEU A 96 16.74 12.43 2.26
C LEU A 96 15.43 11.68 2.55
N LEU A 97 14.79 11.16 1.51
CA LEU A 97 13.57 10.38 1.68
C LEU A 97 13.85 9.05 2.39
N HIS A 98 14.94 8.38 2.04
CA HIS A 98 15.41 7.20 2.78
C HIS A 98 15.73 7.57 4.25
N GLU A 99 16.37 8.71 4.48
CA GLU A 99 16.66 9.19 5.84
C GLU A 99 15.37 9.44 6.66
N VAL A 100 14.29 9.92 6.03
CA VAL A 100 12.96 10.06 6.65
C VAL A 100 12.43 8.70 7.08
N LEU A 101 12.44 7.73 6.16
CA LEU A 101 11.89 6.39 6.42
C LEU A 101 12.70 5.64 7.49
N ASP A 102 14.02 5.85 7.53
CA ASP A 102 14.91 5.16 8.47
C ASP A 102 14.90 5.77 9.88
N LYS A 103 14.71 7.10 10.01
CA LYS A 103 14.91 7.81 11.28
C LYS A 103 13.62 8.33 11.93
N VAL A 104 12.50 8.34 11.21
CA VAL A 104 11.24 8.83 11.74
C VAL A 104 10.47 7.68 12.38
N GLU A 105 10.37 7.69 13.69
CA GLU A 105 9.70 6.64 14.48
C GLU A 105 8.18 6.82 14.56
N ILE A 106 7.67 8.00 14.24
CA ILE A 106 6.22 8.27 14.22
C ILE A 106 5.59 7.83 12.90
N PRO A 107 4.30 7.50 12.87
CA PRO A 107 3.58 7.16 11.65
C PRO A 107 3.72 8.21 10.57
N ILE A 108 4.03 7.78 9.33
CA ILE A 108 4.14 8.64 8.16
C ILE A 108 2.92 8.42 7.27
N ILE A 109 2.18 9.49 7.00
CA ILE A 109 1.04 9.51 6.08
C ILE A 109 1.44 10.30 4.84
N PHE A 110 1.34 9.66 3.68
CA PHE A 110 1.62 10.32 2.39
C PHE A 110 0.36 10.99 1.85
N ASN A 111 0.54 12.23 1.38
CA ASN A 111 -0.48 12.98 0.67
C ASN A 111 -0.14 13.03 -0.82
N ASP A 112 -1.07 12.61 -1.67
CA ASP A 112 -0.94 12.56 -3.13
C ASP A 112 -1.88 13.54 -3.85
N VAL A 113 -2.54 14.41 -3.09
CA VAL A 113 -3.54 15.34 -3.63
C VAL A 113 -2.94 16.70 -3.88
N THR A 114 -3.01 17.17 -5.13
CA THR A 114 -2.54 18.49 -5.53
C THR A 114 -3.40 19.63 -4.96
N ALA A 115 -2.82 20.83 -4.80
CA ALA A 115 -3.52 22.01 -4.30
C ALA A 115 -4.81 22.36 -5.07
N LEU A 116 -4.86 22.07 -6.36
CA LEU A 116 -6.02 22.33 -7.22
C LEU A 116 -7.22 21.45 -6.86
N THR A 117 -6.98 20.17 -6.51
CA THR A 117 -8.04 19.24 -6.12
C THR A 117 -8.60 19.54 -4.73
N LEU A 118 -7.83 20.19 -3.86
CA LEU A 118 -8.27 20.60 -2.53
C LEU A 118 -9.37 21.70 -2.55
N ASN A 119 -9.52 22.40 -3.68
CA ASN A 119 -10.53 23.45 -3.84
C ASN A 119 -11.88 22.94 -4.36
N GLU A 120 -11.98 21.68 -4.82
CA GLU A 120 -13.24 21.09 -5.30
C GLU A 120 -14.05 20.42 -4.17
N PRO A 121 -15.31 20.86 -3.91
CA PRO A 121 -16.08 20.42 -2.71
C PRO A 121 -16.39 18.94 -2.64
N VAL A 122 -16.45 18.23 -3.77
CA VAL A 122 -16.85 16.81 -3.82
C VAL A 122 -15.67 15.88 -3.64
N GLN A 123 -14.52 16.16 -4.24
CA GLN A 123 -13.29 15.38 -4.09
C GLN A 123 -12.66 15.63 -2.72
N ASN A 124 -12.78 16.85 -2.21
CA ASN A 124 -12.30 17.25 -0.91
C ASN A 124 -12.91 16.45 0.24
N LYS A 125 -14.19 16.08 0.17
CA LYS A 125 -14.86 15.28 1.22
C LYS A 125 -14.29 13.86 1.34
N LYS A 126 -14.08 13.17 0.22
CA LYS A 126 -13.54 11.81 0.22
C LYS A 126 -12.09 11.79 0.71
N TRP A 127 -11.27 12.71 0.22
CA TRP A 127 -9.89 12.83 0.62
C TRP A 127 -9.77 13.20 2.11
N HIS A 128 -10.50 14.21 2.56
CA HIS A 128 -10.53 14.63 3.96
C HIS A 128 -10.92 13.47 4.88
N TYR A 129 -11.95 12.74 4.50
CA TYR A 129 -12.40 11.56 5.24
C TYR A 129 -11.33 10.47 5.30
N SER A 130 -10.73 10.12 4.15
CA SER A 130 -9.65 9.13 4.08
C SER A 130 -8.43 9.54 4.90
N LEU A 131 -8.07 10.83 4.89
CA LEU A 131 -6.95 11.34 5.66
C LEU A 131 -7.22 11.28 7.17
N MET A 132 -8.42 11.68 7.61
CA MET A 132 -8.81 11.60 9.04
C MET A 132 -8.83 10.14 9.51
N GLN A 133 -9.30 9.22 8.69
CA GLN A 133 -9.28 7.79 8.99
C GLN A 133 -7.85 7.28 9.17
N LYS A 134 -6.94 7.61 8.25
CA LYS A 134 -5.53 7.23 8.34
C LYS A 134 -4.87 7.78 9.62
N ILE A 135 -5.16 9.03 9.99
CA ILE A 135 -4.65 9.65 11.22
C ILE A 135 -5.19 8.92 12.45
N ALA A 136 -6.49 8.63 12.51
CA ALA A 136 -7.11 7.92 13.62
C ALA A 136 -6.54 6.50 13.80
N GLU A 137 -6.41 5.75 12.70
CA GLU A 137 -5.82 4.41 12.70
C GLU A 137 -4.35 4.43 13.17
N SER A 138 -3.56 5.41 12.70
CA SER A 138 -2.14 5.54 13.01
C SER A 138 -1.89 5.96 14.47
N THR A 139 -2.82 6.68 15.08
CA THR A 139 -2.71 7.16 16.47
C THR A 139 -3.45 6.28 17.49
N GLY A 140 -4.00 5.13 17.05
CA GLY A 140 -4.69 4.17 17.92
C GLY A 140 -6.03 4.68 18.47
N ILE A 141 -6.63 5.70 17.88
CA ILE A 141 -7.94 6.22 18.25
C ILE A 141 -9.00 5.20 17.80
N GLN A 142 -9.44 4.34 18.74
CA GLN A 142 -10.49 3.35 18.51
C GLN A 142 -11.86 4.06 18.46
N ASN A 143 -12.70 3.65 17.50
CA ASN A 143 -14.08 4.11 17.20
C ASN A 143 -14.24 5.11 16.06
N TRP A 144 -13.32 5.15 15.11
CA TRP A 144 -13.63 5.69 13.80
C TRP A 144 -14.53 4.68 13.05
N GLN A 145 -15.84 4.83 13.08
CA GLN A 145 -16.76 4.10 12.21
C GLN A 145 -17.21 5.01 11.07
N ALA A 146 -16.78 4.63 9.87
CA ALA A 146 -17.33 5.16 8.64
C ALA A 146 -18.83 4.85 8.53
N ASP A 147 -19.61 5.82 8.10
CA ASP A 147 -20.98 5.56 7.66
C ASP A 147 -20.90 4.80 6.32
N GLU A 148 -21.09 3.47 6.37
CA GLU A 148 -21.00 2.54 5.24
C GLU A 148 -22.20 2.65 4.28
N SER A 149 -22.67 3.83 3.94
CA SER A 149 -23.85 3.94 3.08
C SER A 149 -23.59 3.84 1.59
N HIS A 150 -22.34 3.65 1.12
CA HIS A 150 -22.03 3.42 -0.32
C HIS A 150 -20.79 2.54 -0.56
N ALA A 151 -20.76 1.35 0.00
CA ALA A 151 -19.88 0.30 -0.50
C ALA A 151 -20.72 -0.97 -0.70
N ASP A 152 -21.16 -1.17 -1.92
CA ASP A 152 -21.74 -2.44 -2.37
C ASP A 152 -20.63 -3.51 -2.35
N THR A 153 -20.38 -4.06 -1.16
CA THR A 153 -19.61 -5.28 -1.01
C THR A 153 -20.57 -6.45 -1.12
N GLN A 154 -20.73 -6.95 -2.34
CA GLN A 154 -21.29 -8.28 -2.54
C GLN A 154 -20.41 -9.26 -1.77
N LYS A 155 -20.93 -9.79 -0.67
CA LYS A 155 -20.39 -10.97 0.02
C LYS A 155 -20.43 -12.14 -0.96
N VAL A 156 -19.29 -12.48 -1.53
CA VAL A 156 -19.14 -13.73 -2.27
C VAL A 156 -19.16 -14.85 -1.24
N ALA A 157 -20.19 -15.68 -1.30
CA ALA A 157 -20.31 -16.87 -0.47
C ALA A 157 -19.13 -17.83 -0.77
N PRO A 158 -18.58 -18.52 0.24
CA PRO A 158 -17.47 -19.42 0.03
C PRO A 158 -17.92 -20.60 -0.83
N THR A 159 -17.38 -20.67 -2.05
CA THR A 159 -17.48 -21.84 -2.89
C THR A 159 -16.73 -23.00 -2.25
N LYS A 160 -17.38 -24.14 -2.14
CA LYS A 160 -16.79 -25.40 -1.61
C LYS A 160 -15.57 -25.78 -2.45
N ASN A 161 -14.38 -25.48 -1.97
CA ASN A 161 -13.13 -25.87 -2.61
C ASN A 161 -12.76 -27.30 -2.27
N LYS A 162 -12.38 -28.06 -3.32
CA LYS A 162 -11.72 -29.35 -3.19
C LYS A 162 -10.44 -29.17 -2.38
N ILE A 163 -10.18 -30.10 -1.44
CA ILE A 163 -8.96 -30.16 -0.63
C ILE A 163 -7.76 -30.17 -1.57
N ARG A 164 -7.06 -29.04 -1.70
CA ARG A 164 -5.80 -28.92 -2.43
C ARG A 164 -4.67 -29.45 -1.54
N LYS A 165 -3.73 -30.19 -2.15
CA LYS A 165 -2.60 -30.82 -1.45
C LYS A 165 -1.79 -29.77 -0.67
N GLU A 166 -1.70 -29.93 0.62
CA GLU A 166 -0.84 -29.12 1.47
C GLU A 166 0.64 -29.34 1.11
N HIS A 167 1.40 -28.25 0.99
CA HIS A 167 2.87 -28.23 0.88
C HIS A 167 3.51 -28.77 -0.43
N GLY A 168 2.99 -28.41 -1.58
CA GLY A 168 3.66 -28.68 -2.87
C GLY A 168 4.65 -27.58 -3.26
N ILE A 169 5.67 -27.95 -4.09
CA ILE A 169 6.55 -26.98 -4.75
C ILE A 169 5.71 -26.02 -5.59
N ALA A 170 5.98 -24.73 -5.48
CA ALA A 170 5.22 -23.71 -6.19
C ALA A 170 5.44 -23.80 -7.69
N GLN A 171 4.36 -24.05 -8.43
CA GLN A 171 4.36 -24.03 -9.89
C GLN A 171 4.14 -22.61 -10.42
N TYR A 172 3.43 -21.76 -9.68
CA TYR A 172 3.18 -20.37 -10.01
C TYR A 172 3.90 -19.48 -9.02
N VAL A 173 4.66 -18.51 -9.52
CA VAL A 173 5.40 -17.55 -8.68
C VAL A 173 5.08 -16.13 -9.12
N TRP A 174 4.65 -15.31 -8.17
CA TRP A 174 4.30 -13.93 -8.40
C TRP A 174 5.22 -12.97 -7.64
N VAL A 175 5.77 -11.99 -8.36
CA VAL A 175 6.55 -10.92 -7.76
C VAL A 175 5.61 -9.79 -7.35
N LEU A 176 5.73 -9.35 -6.12
CA LEU A 176 5.04 -8.21 -5.56
C LEU A 176 6.04 -7.07 -5.45
N GLY A 177 6.02 -6.13 -6.42
CA GLY A 177 6.90 -4.96 -6.42
C GLY A 177 6.22 -3.80 -5.69
N ALA A 178 6.90 -3.21 -4.71
CA ALA A 178 6.30 -2.19 -3.87
C ALA A 178 7.34 -1.20 -3.34
N SER A 179 6.90 0.04 -3.05
CA SER A 179 7.75 1.08 -2.45
C SER A 179 6.92 1.88 -1.44
N LEU A 180 6.84 3.19 -1.56
CA LEU A 180 6.08 4.05 -0.65
C LEU A 180 4.57 3.72 -0.67
N GLY A 181 3.99 3.48 0.51
CA GLY A 181 2.61 2.99 0.64
C GLY A 181 2.43 1.52 0.30
N GLY A 182 3.50 0.85 -0.15
CA GLY A 182 3.53 -0.56 -0.51
C GLY A 182 3.17 -1.52 0.62
N PRO A 183 3.76 -1.42 1.82
CA PRO A 183 3.51 -2.37 2.90
C PRO A 183 2.03 -2.57 3.22
N GLU A 184 1.24 -1.49 3.28
CA GLU A 184 -0.20 -1.58 3.54
C GLU A 184 -0.95 -2.15 2.33
N ALA A 185 -0.60 -1.77 1.11
CA ALA A 185 -1.22 -2.31 -0.10
C ALA A 185 -0.96 -3.81 -0.25
N VAL A 186 0.28 -4.26 -0.04
CA VAL A 186 0.68 -5.66 -0.06
C VAL A 186 -0.03 -6.45 1.05
N LYS A 187 -0.09 -5.90 2.27
CA LYS A 187 -0.81 -6.52 3.39
C LYS A 187 -2.30 -6.75 3.05
N ARG A 188 -2.97 -5.75 2.49
CA ARG A 188 -4.37 -5.87 2.05
C ARG A 188 -4.54 -6.91 0.96
N PHE A 189 -3.63 -6.96 -0.02
CA PHE A 189 -3.61 -7.96 -1.07
C PHE A 189 -3.45 -9.37 -0.49
N LEU A 190 -2.41 -9.62 0.31
CA LEU A 190 -2.13 -10.93 0.91
C LEU A 190 -3.25 -11.39 1.85
N LYS A 191 -3.84 -10.48 2.61
CA LYS A 191 -4.96 -10.77 3.50
C LYS A 191 -6.23 -11.20 2.76
N ALA A 192 -6.43 -10.72 1.52
CA ALA A 192 -7.57 -11.07 0.69
C ALA A 192 -7.40 -12.40 -0.06
N LEU A 193 -6.21 -13.00 -0.04
CA LEU A 193 -5.95 -14.30 -0.65
C LEU A 193 -6.50 -15.45 0.22
N PRO A 194 -6.99 -16.54 -0.40
CA PRO A 194 -7.37 -17.74 0.33
C PRO A 194 -6.12 -18.43 0.90
N HIS A 195 -6.29 -19.13 2.02
CA HIS A 195 -5.19 -19.80 2.70
C HIS A 195 -4.57 -20.94 1.89
N ASP A 196 -5.29 -21.49 0.91
CA ASP A 196 -4.89 -22.63 0.08
C ASP A 196 -4.44 -22.22 -1.34
N ILE A 197 -4.01 -20.96 -1.54
CA ILE A 197 -3.56 -20.44 -2.84
C ILE A 197 -2.40 -21.29 -3.41
N PRO A 198 -2.48 -21.79 -4.65
CA PRO A 198 -1.46 -22.65 -5.25
C PRO A 198 -0.33 -21.83 -5.91
N ALA A 199 0.17 -20.83 -5.21
CA ALA A 199 1.24 -19.94 -5.67
C ALA A 199 2.19 -19.61 -4.53
N ALA A 200 3.43 -19.25 -4.88
CA ALA A 200 4.37 -18.56 -4.00
C ALA A 200 4.55 -17.11 -4.46
N PHE A 201 5.04 -16.29 -3.54
CA PHE A 201 5.25 -14.87 -3.78
C PHE A 201 6.67 -14.48 -3.41
N ILE A 202 7.26 -13.56 -4.19
CA ILE A 202 8.49 -12.88 -3.82
C ILE A 202 8.17 -11.39 -3.71
N LEU A 203 8.28 -10.84 -2.50
CA LEU A 203 8.04 -9.43 -2.22
C LEU A 203 9.34 -8.65 -2.38
N ALA A 204 9.43 -7.81 -3.40
CA ALA A 204 10.48 -6.82 -3.58
C ALA A 204 9.95 -5.45 -3.11
N GLN A 205 10.25 -5.12 -1.86
CA GLN A 205 9.83 -3.88 -1.22
C GLN A 205 11.03 -2.97 -0.99
N HIS A 206 11.00 -1.75 -1.52
CA HIS A 206 12.02 -0.75 -1.21
C HIS A 206 11.90 -0.34 0.26
N LEU A 207 12.87 -0.74 1.06
CA LEU A 207 12.98 -0.38 2.48
C LEU A 207 14.42 -0.61 2.95
N GLY A 208 14.80 0.02 4.05
CA GLY A 208 16.12 -0.21 4.66
C GLY A 208 16.24 -1.63 5.24
N ALA A 209 17.46 -2.19 5.22
CA ALA A 209 17.74 -3.56 5.66
C ALA A 209 17.21 -3.87 7.06
N ASN A 210 17.27 -2.89 7.96
CA ASN A 210 16.80 -3.03 9.36
C ASN A 210 15.29 -3.26 9.49
N PHE A 211 14.50 -2.99 8.44
CA PHE A 211 13.04 -3.13 8.48
C PHE A 211 12.52 -4.41 7.82
N VAL A 212 13.37 -5.19 7.17
CA VAL A 212 12.97 -6.43 6.47
C VAL A 212 12.33 -7.43 7.44
N SER A 213 12.97 -7.69 8.59
CA SER A 213 12.46 -8.61 9.61
C SER A 213 11.16 -8.11 10.23
N LEU A 214 11.05 -6.80 10.51
CA LEU A 214 9.84 -6.19 11.03
C LEU A 214 8.67 -6.32 10.06
N LEU A 215 8.92 -6.07 8.76
CA LEU A 215 7.90 -6.23 7.72
C LEU A 215 7.48 -7.70 7.59
N ALA A 216 8.44 -8.65 7.65
CA ALA A 216 8.14 -10.08 7.63
C ALA A 216 7.21 -10.47 8.78
N ASP A 217 7.54 -10.08 10.01
CA ASP A 217 6.74 -10.34 11.20
C ASP A 217 5.34 -9.72 11.13
N GLN A 218 5.22 -8.49 10.60
CA GLN A 218 3.93 -7.82 10.45
C GLN A 218 3.04 -8.51 9.42
N LEU A 219 3.60 -8.91 8.27
CA LEU A 219 2.85 -9.60 7.23
C LEU A 219 2.48 -11.02 7.64
N ASP A 220 3.40 -11.76 8.29
CA ASP A 220 3.13 -13.12 8.78
C ASP A 220 1.96 -13.16 9.77
N ARG A 221 1.91 -12.19 10.70
CA ARG A 221 0.78 -12.06 11.65
C ARG A 221 -0.53 -11.61 11.01
N ALA A 222 -0.45 -10.87 9.90
CA ALA A 222 -1.62 -10.26 9.27
C ALA A 222 -2.28 -11.14 8.21
N THR A 223 -1.62 -12.20 7.75
CA THR A 223 -2.07 -13.03 6.63
C THR A 223 -2.14 -14.51 7.03
N SER A 224 -2.75 -15.32 6.19
CA SER A 224 -2.77 -16.80 6.35
C SER A 224 -1.62 -17.48 5.60
N LEU A 225 -0.75 -16.71 4.98
CA LEU A 225 0.41 -17.19 4.24
C LEU A 225 1.64 -17.14 5.15
N LYS A 226 2.61 -17.99 4.90
CA LYS A 226 3.87 -17.98 5.62
C LYS A 226 4.80 -16.93 5.02
N VAL A 227 5.10 -15.88 5.77
CA VAL A 227 6.01 -14.81 5.34
C VAL A 227 7.36 -14.98 6.01
N MET A 228 8.44 -14.95 5.23
CA MET A 228 9.80 -15.21 5.73
C MET A 228 10.87 -14.51 4.90
N SER A 229 12.04 -14.35 5.52
CA SER A 229 13.26 -13.99 4.80
C SER A 229 13.77 -15.19 3.99
N PRO A 230 14.50 -14.97 2.89
CA PRO A 230 15.05 -16.04 2.09
C PRO A 230 16.15 -16.79 2.84
N GLU A 231 16.27 -18.09 2.53
CA GLU A 231 17.39 -18.91 2.93
C GLU A 231 18.07 -19.49 1.69
N GLU A 232 19.39 -19.60 1.70
CA GLU A 232 20.16 -20.20 0.61
C GLU A 232 19.70 -21.64 0.34
N GLY A 233 19.42 -21.98 -0.92
CA GLY A 233 18.92 -23.29 -1.32
C GLY A 233 17.45 -23.55 -1.04
N HIS A 234 16.70 -22.61 -0.49
CA HIS A 234 15.27 -22.77 -0.22
C HIS A 234 14.47 -23.00 -1.50
N VAL A 235 13.57 -23.98 -1.48
CA VAL A 235 12.63 -24.27 -2.57
C VAL A 235 11.33 -23.56 -2.28
N LEU A 236 10.85 -22.74 -3.23
CA LEU A 236 9.58 -22.03 -3.09
C LEU A 236 8.40 -23.01 -3.00
N LEU A 237 7.66 -22.95 -1.91
CA LEU A 237 6.47 -23.76 -1.69
C LEU A 237 5.20 -22.93 -1.88
N HIS A 238 4.09 -23.58 -2.17
CA HIS A 238 2.78 -22.92 -2.19
C HIS A 238 2.53 -22.22 -0.85
N ARG A 239 1.93 -21.02 -0.92
CA ARG A 239 1.53 -20.24 0.25
C ARG A 239 2.69 -19.56 1.01
N GLU A 240 3.87 -19.52 0.41
CA GLU A 240 5.00 -18.77 0.96
C GLU A 240 5.13 -17.39 0.32
N VAL A 241 5.53 -16.44 1.12
CA VAL A 241 5.93 -15.09 0.71
C VAL A 241 7.37 -14.88 1.17
N ILE A 242 8.28 -14.82 0.23
CA ILE A 242 9.70 -14.56 0.50
C ILE A 242 9.96 -13.08 0.30
N ILE A 243 10.49 -12.39 1.30
CA ILE A 243 10.87 -10.98 1.17
C ILE A 243 12.28 -10.92 0.58
N ALA A 244 12.42 -10.26 -0.59
CA ALA A 244 13.71 -10.08 -1.22
C ALA A 244 14.67 -9.30 -0.29
N PRO A 245 15.90 -9.76 -0.09
CA PRO A 245 16.85 -9.10 0.80
C PRO A 245 17.34 -7.78 0.19
N VAL A 246 17.81 -6.87 1.04
CA VAL A 246 18.31 -5.55 0.63
C VAL A 246 19.81 -5.60 0.33
N ASP A 247 20.55 -6.40 1.08
CA ASP A 247 22.03 -6.47 1.01
C ASP A 247 22.55 -7.54 0.04
N GLU A 248 21.65 -8.39 -0.47
CA GLU A 248 21.97 -9.48 -1.38
C GLU A 248 20.95 -9.51 -2.52
N ARG A 249 21.35 -10.08 -3.65
CA ARG A 249 20.43 -10.37 -4.76
C ARG A 249 19.85 -11.76 -4.61
N LEU A 250 18.53 -11.85 -4.57
CA LEU A 250 17.80 -13.11 -4.64
C LEU A 250 17.67 -13.53 -6.11
N ILE A 251 18.14 -14.72 -6.43
CA ILE A 251 18.01 -15.37 -7.73
C ILE A 251 17.21 -16.66 -7.55
N VAL A 252 16.30 -16.95 -8.46
CA VAL A 252 15.70 -18.28 -8.55
C VAL A 252 16.47 -19.06 -9.63
N ASN A 253 17.21 -20.07 -9.20
CA ASN A 253 18.08 -20.85 -10.10
C ASN A 253 17.26 -21.79 -11.01
N PRO A 254 17.87 -22.42 -12.05
CA PRO A 254 17.15 -23.27 -12.99
C PRO A 254 16.42 -24.47 -12.38
N ILE A 255 16.84 -24.95 -11.21
CA ILE A 255 16.15 -26.05 -10.51
C ILE A 255 15.04 -25.57 -9.57
N GLY A 256 14.89 -24.25 -9.38
CA GLY A 256 13.80 -23.64 -8.60
C GLY A 256 14.14 -23.29 -7.16
N ASN A 257 15.42 -23.36 -6.78
CA ASN A 257 15.89 -22.96 -5.48
C ASN A 257 16.28 -21.48 -5.47
N ILE A 258 16.26 -20.89 -4.29
CA ILE A 258 16.77 -19.54 -4.04
C ILE A 258 18.30 -19.60 -3.87
N ASP A 259 19.01 -18.80 -4.66
CA ASP A 259 20.41 -18.49 -4.46
C ASP A 259 20.54 -17.04 -3.99
N LEU A 260 21.33 -16.80 -2.97
CA LEU A 260 21.64 -15.45 -2.46
C LEU A 260 23.04 -15.09 -2.92
N VAL A 261 23.16 -14.08 -3.77
CA VAL A 261 24.46 -13.64 -4.30
C VAL A 261 24.73 -12.19 -3.89
N PRO A 262 26.01 -11.81 -3.74
CA PRO A 262 26.37 -10.42 -3.47
C PRO A 262 25.76 -9.48 -4.53
N LEU A 263 25.35 -8.30 -4.11
CA LEU A 263 24.94 -7.25 -5.04
C LEU A 263 26.13 -6.87 -5.91
N GLU A 264 25.99 -6.96 -7.22
CA GLU A 264 26.91 -6.31 -8.15
C GLU A 264 26.76 -4.79 -8.01
N GLU A 265 27.86 -4.05 -8.06
CA GLU A 265 27.88 -2.61 -7.76
C GLU A 265 26.77 -1.83 -8.47
N GLN A 266 26.05 -1.01 -7.68
CA GLN A 266 25.18 0.10 -8.08
C GLN A 266 23.85 -0.24 -8.76
N SER A 267 22.98 -0.99 -8.09
CA SER A 267 21.57 -0.81 -8.35
C SER A 267 21.09 0.53 -7.74
N LYS A 268 20.37 1.34 -8.50
CA LYS A 268 19.73 2.58 -8.01
C LYS A 268 18.74 2.29 -6.86
N TYR A 269 18.19 1.08 -6.85
CA TYR A 269 17.18 0.64 -5.89
C TYR A 269 17.59 -0.69 -5.27
N THR A 270 17.33 -0.85 -3.97
CA THR A 270 17.58 -2.10 -3.22
C THR A 270 16.39 -2.45 -2.33
N PRO A 271 15.83 -3.68 -2.48
CA PRO A 271 16.11 -4.61 -3.59
C PRO A 271 15.61 -4.05 -4.93
N SER A 272 16.27 -4.35 -6.06
CA SER A 272 15.76 -3.95 -7.38
C SER A 272 14.57 -4.81 -7.79
N ILE A 273 13.41 -4.18 -7.93
CA ILE A 273 12.17 -4.82 -8.41
C ILE A 273 12.37 -5.35 -9.83
N ASP A 274 13.04 -4.59 -10.70
CA ASP A 274 13.35 -5.00 -12.07
C ASP A 274 14.15 -6.31 -12.13
N MET A 275 15.15 -6.47 -11.25
CA MET A 275 15.99 -7.67 -11.20
C MET A 275 15.18 -8.87 -10.70
N VAL A 276 14.44 -8.72 -9.60
CA VAL A 276 13.61 -9.81 -9.04
C VAL A 276 12.57 -10.28 -10.05
N ILE A 277 11.86 -9.37 -10.71
CA ILE A 277 10.90 -9.73 -11.76
C ILE A 277 11.59 -10.47 -12.91
N SER A 278 12.76 -10.01 -13.35
CA SER A 278 13.50 -10.61 -14.46
C SER A 278 13.96 -12.04 -14.15
N ASP A 279 14.43 -12.28 -12.93
CA ASP A 279 14.90 -13.61 -12.50
C ASP A 279 13.74 -14.61 -12.39
N VAL A 280 12.59 -14.17 -11.83
CA VAL A 280 11.38 -14.98 -11.76
C VAL A 280 10.80 -15.26 -13.18
N ALA A 281 10.76 -14.25 -14.03
CA ALA A 281 10.30 -14.39 -15.41
C ALA A 281 11.13 -15.42 -16.19
N ARG A 282 12.46 -15.36 -16.06
CA ARG A 282 13.38 -16.30 -16.71
C ARG A 282 13.13 -17.74 -16.27
N ARG A 283 12.82 -17.97 -14.98
CA ARG A 283 12.65 -19.32 -14.43
C ARG A 283 11.25 -19.89 -14.67
N TYR A 284 10.20 -19.09 -14.49
CA TYR A 284 8.82 -19.57 -14.48
C TYR A 284 8.04 -19.26 -15.76
N GLY A 285 8.51 -18.31 -16.59
CA GLY A 285 7.88 -17.98 -17.88
C GLY A 285 6.39 -17.65 -17.73
N LYS A 286 5.55 -18.38 -18.46
CA LYS A 286 4.09 -18.22 -18.45
C LYS A 286 3.42 -18.50 -17.09
N ASN A 287 4.11 -19.21 -16.21
CA ASN A 287 3.64 -19.50 -14.85
C ASN A 287 4.05 -18.41 -13.84
N ALA A 288 4.63 -17.32 -14.33
CA ALA A 288 5.00 -16.18 -13.50
C ALA A 288 4.09 -14.98 -13.72
N GLY A 289 4.06 -14.10 -12.73
CA GLY A 289 3.45 -12.80 -12.86
C GLY A 289 4.14 -11.76 -11.98
N ALA A 290 3.87 -10.50 -12.26
CA ALA A 290 4.30 -9.37 -11.45
C ALA A 290 3.10 -8.48 -11.15
N ILE A 291 2.99 -8.03 -9.90
CA ILE A 291 2.03 -7.03 -9.46
C ILE A 291 2.79 -5.85 -8.88
N LEU A 292 2.63 -4.67 -9.49
CA LEU A 292 3.26 -3.44 -9.01
C LEU A 292 2.25 -2.67 -8.17
N PHE A 293 2.60 -2.47 -6.90
CA PHE A 293 1.81 -1.72 -5.94
C PHE A 293 2.26 -0.27 -5.84
N SER A 294 1.63 0.47 -4.94
CA SER A 294 1.99 1.84 -4.60
C SER A 294 3.49 2.00 -4.41
N GLY A 295 4.04 3.01 -5.04
CA GLY A 295 5.46 3.30 -4.98
C GLY A 295 5.84 4.52 -5.81
N MET A 296 6.99 5.08 -5.48
CA MET A 296 7.62 6.18 -6.19
C MET A 296 8.70 5.65 -7.14
N GLY A 297 8.92 6.34 -8.25
CA GLY A 297 9.97 6.02 -9.22
C GLY A 297 9.50 5.12 -10.37
N ASP A 298 10.45 4.43 -10.99
CA ASP A 298 10.25 3.64 -12.22
C ASP A 298 10.80 2.21 -12.15
N ASP A 299 11.23 1.75 -10.97
CA ASP A 299 11.68 0.37 -10.77
C ASP A 299 10.50 -0.60 -10.99
N GLY A 300 10.78 -1.74 -11.61
CA GLY A 300 9.79 -2.71 -12.06
C GLY A 300 9.35 -2.53 -13.52
N LYS A 301 9.67 -1.39 -14.16
CA LYS A 301 9.30 -1.09 -15.55
C LYS A 301 9.98 -2.01 -16.56
N LEU A 302 11.29 -2.20 -16.42
CA LEU A 302 12.07 -3.07 -17.30
C LEU A 302 11.81 -4.55 -17.01
N GLY A 303 11.67 -4.89 -15.73
CA GLY A 303 11.29 -6.24 -15.29
C GLY A 303 9.91 -6.64 -15.82
N ALA A 304 8.94 -5.72 -15.79
CA ALA A 304 7.61 -5.95 -16.35
C ALA A 304 7.65 -6.28 -17.85
N SER A 305 8.47 -5.57 -18.64
CA SER A 305 8.66 -5.91 -20.06
C SER A 305 9.23 -7.32 -20.23
N ARG A 306 10.24 -7.69 -19.46
CA ARG A 306 10.82 -9.05 -19.49
C ARG A 306 9.84 -10.13 -19.04
N MET A 307 8.98 -9.81 -18.08
CA MET A 307 7.91 -10.72 -17.65
C MET A 307 6.95 -11.02 -18.80
N LEU A 308 6.51 -10.00 -19.55
CA LEU A 308 5.66 -10.17 -20.71
C LEU A 308 6.36 -10.93 -21.86
N GLU A 309 7.63 -10.64 -22.13
CA GLU A 309 8.45 -11.35 -23.11
C GLU A 309 8.56 -12.85 -22.79
N ALA A 310 8.62 -13.20 -21.51
CA ALA A 310 8.63 -14.57 -21.03
C ALA A 310 7.23 -15.25 -21.05
N GLY A 311 6.17 -14.53 -21.45
CA GLY A 311 4.80 -15.02 -21.50
C GLY A 311 4.05 -14.92 -20.16
N GLY A 312 4.63 -14.29 -19.16
CA GLY A 312 4.02 -14.07 -17.84
C GLY A 312 3.01 -12.92 -17.82
N GLN A 313 2.46 -12.63 -16.66
CA GLN A 313 1.43 -11.61 -16.44
C GLN A 313 2.00 -10.37 -15.77
N VAL A 314 1.50 -9.19 -16.14
CA VAL A 314 1.82 -7.94 -15.46
C VAL A 314 0.53 -7.22 -15.09
N TRP A 315 0.36 -6.96 -13.79
CA TRP A 315 -0.78 -6.25 -13.22
C TRP A 315 -0.28 -5.10 -12.36
N VAL A 316 -1.13 -4.09 -12.15
CA VAL A 316 -0.77 -2.94 -11.33
C VAL A 316 -1.92 -2.52 -10.42
N GLN A 317 -1.56 -1.92 -9.30
CA GLN A 317 -2.51 -1.27 -8.44
C GLN A 317 -3.10 -0.02 -9.13
N SER A 318 -4.40 0.19 -8.97
CA SER A 318 -5.08 1.37 -9.52
C SER A 318 -4.62 2.65 -8.82
N ALA A 319 -4.43 3.72 -9.58
CA ALA A 319 -3.91 5.00 -9.08
C ALA A 319 -4.73 5.54 -7.88
N GLU A 320 -6.06 5.39 -7.94
CA GLU A 320 -6.99 5.88 -6.91
C GLU A 320 -6.81 5.15 -5.57
N SER A 321 -6.24 3.95 -5.59
CA SER A 321 -6.00 3.14 -4.38
C SER A 321 -4.56 3.21 -3.90
N CYS A 322 -3.64 3.82 -4.68
CA CYS A 322 -2.25 4.03 -4.30
C CYS A 322 -2.11 5.16 -3.28
N VAL A 323 -1.07 5.09 -2.46
CA VAL A 323 -0.53 6.25 -1.73
C VAL A 323 0.27 7.12 -2.70
N ILE A 324 1.13 6.49 -3.51
CA ILE A 324 1.83 7.11 -4.64
C ILE A 324 1.68 6.17 -5.85
N SER A 325 1.19 6.70 -6.97
CA SER A 325 0.90 5.91 -8.16
C SER A 325 1.99 5.92 -9.22
N SER A 326 3.08 6.70 -9.03
CA SER A 326 4.07 6.92 -10.10
C SER A 326 4.73 5.62 -10.57
N MET A 327 5.04 4.68 -9.68
CA MET A 327 5.63 3.40 -10.06
C MET A 327 4.66 2.52 -10.87
N PRO A 328 3.42 2.20 -10.44
CA PRO A 328 2.46 1.48 -11.27
C PRO A 328 2.08 2.23 -12.55
N ASP A 329 2.00 3.56 -12.54
CA ASP A 329 1.71 4.36 -13.72
C ASP A 329 2.85 4.33 -14.75
N ASN A 330 4.11 4.35 -14.30
CA ASN A 330 5.27 4.21 -15.18
C ASN A 330 5.27 2.84 -15.88
N VAL A 331 4.92 1.76 -15.17
CA VAL A 331 4.75 0.44 -15.80
C VAL A 331 3.63 0.46 -16.84
N ARG A 332 2.46 1.04 -16.54
CA ARG A 332 1.33 1.16 -17.48
C ARG A 332 1.66 1.95 -18.74
N LYS A 333 2.49 2.99 -18.60
CA LYS A 333 2.95 3.80 -19.75
C LYS A 333 3.96 3.06 -20.62
N HIS A 334 4.69 2.11 -20.05
CA HIS A 334 5.81 1.45 -20.70
C HIS A 334 5.44 0.13 -21.36
N CYS A 335 4.56 -0.67 -20.77
CA CYS A 335 4.18 -1.97 -21.29
C CYS A 335 2.69 -2.27 -21.12
N HIS A 336 2.23 -3.34 -21.79
CA HIS A 336 0.85 -3.79 -21.67
C HIS A 336 0.58 -4.39 -20.30
N VAL A 337 -0.38 -3.83 -19.57
CA VAL A 337 -0.86 -4.33 -18.29
C VAL A 337 -2.20 -5.02 -18.50
N SER A 338 -2.29 -6.29 -18.15
CA SER A 338 -3.51 -7.09 -18.40
C SER A 338 -4.59 -6.90 -17.33
N PHE A 339 -4.26 -6.33 -16.17
CA PHE A 339 -5.25 -6.01 -15.13
C PHE A 339 -4.81 -4.82 -14.27
N VAL A 340 -5.78 -3.97 -13.90
CA VAL A 340 -5.62 -2.83 -13.01
C VAL A 340 -6.71 -2.90 -11.95
N GLY A 341 -6.37 -2.78 -10.66
CA GLY A 341 -7.34 -2.81 -9.58
C GLY A 341 -6.77 -2.41 -8.23
N ASN A 342 -7.61 -2.24 -7.24
CA ASN A 342 -7.17 -2.08 -5.86
C ASN A 342 -6.59 -3.41 -5.32
N PRO A 343 -5.91 -3.44 -4.16
CA PRO A 343 -5.28 -4.64 -3.64
C PRO A 343 -6.21 -5.86 -3.54
N GLU A 344 -7.45 -5.68 -3.12
CA GLU A 344 -8.43 -6.76 -2.99
C GLU A 344 -8.89 -7.27 -4.36
N GLN A 345 -9.07 -6.38 -5.34
CA GLN A 345 -9.41 -6.76 -6.71
C GLN A 345 -8.28 -7.53 -7.40
N LEU A 346 -7.02 -7.13 -7.15
CA LEU A 346 -5.84 -7.85 -7.61
C LEU A 346 -5.79 -9.26 -7.02
N ALA A 347 -6.10 -9.42 -5.73
CA ALA A 347 -6.17 -10.74 -5.08
C ALA A 347 -7.28 -11.61 -5.68
N MET A 348 -8.48 -11.07 -5.87
CA MET A 348 -9.59 -11.81 -6.51
C MET A 348 -9.25 -12.21 -7.96
N GLN A 349 -8.58 -11.33 -8.70
CA GLN A 349 -8.15 -11.63 -10.07
C GLN A 349 -7.09 -12.72 -10.09
N LEU A 350 -6.18 -12.74 -9.12
CA LEU A 350 -5.15 -13.79 -9.01
C LEU A 350 -5.79 -15.16 -8.77
N VAL A 351 -6.75 -15.26 -7.86
CA VAL A 351 -7.48 -16.51 -7.62
C VAL A 351 -8.15 -17.00 -8.90
N LYS A 352 -8.87 -16.12 -9.61
CA LYS A 352 -9.51 -16.46 -10.89
C LYS A 352 -8.51 -16.91 -11.96
N HIS A 353 -7.36 -16.24 -12.03
CA HIS A 353 -6.32 -16.57 -13.00
C HIS A 353 -5.76 -17.96 -12.74
N LEU A 354 -5.42 -18.27 -11.48
CA LEU A 354 -4.87 -19.57 -11.10
C LEU A 354 -5.88 -20.70 -11.27
N ASP A 355 -7.17 -20.48 -10.94
CA ASP A 355 -8.23 -21.47 -11.18
C ASP A 355 -8.36 -21.82 -12.67
N ASN A 356 -8.23 -20.84 -13.55
CA ASN A 356 -8.27 -21.08 -15.01
C ASN A 356 -7.03 -21.82 -15.53
N CYS A 357 -5.85 -21.64 -14.91
CA CYS A 357 -4.63 -22.32 -15.28
C CYS A 357 -4.61 -23.81 -14.86
N GLU A 358 -5.36 -24.19 -13.83
CA GLU A 358 -5.48 -25.60 -13.40
C GLU A 358 -6.44 -26.41 -14.28
N VAL A 359 -7.30 -25.78 -15.06
CA VAL A 359 -8.31 -26.42 -15.92
C VAL A 359 -7.79 -26.63 -17.33
N ALA A 360 -6.72 -25.95 -17.75
CA ALA A 360 -6.10 -26.02 -19.10
C ALA A 360 -4.94 -27.02 -19.13
#